data_06280171049e82c769a6602b24c4e99d
#
_entry.id   06280171049e82c769a6602b24c4e99d
#
_cell.length_a   1.000
_cell.length_b   1.000
_cell.length_c   1.000
_cell.angle_alpha   90.00
_cell.angle_beta   90.00
_cell.angle_gamma   90.00
#
_symmetry.space_group_name_H-M   'P 1'
#
loop_
_entity.id
_entity.type
_entity.pdbx_description
1 polymer ?
#
loop_
_entity_poly.entity_id
_entity_poly.type
_entity_poly.pdbx_seq_one_letter_code
_entity_poly.pdbx_strand_id
1 'polypeptide(L)'
;MLIDAREIRGRILKILNIDYTNGANDRTVGLTLNDIHYSVSSAEKDAHIQFLIDLGYVQAEQIQNEKMGLCMKVLKLTPKGKNVVDGYEPADPGVKVKW
;
A
#
# COMPACT_ATOMS: atom_id res chain seq x y z
N MET A 1 5.12 -0.83 -22.17
CA MET A 1 6.10 -0.55 -21.10
C MET A 1 5.71 -1.30 -19.86
N LEU A 2 6.59 -2.14 -19.37
CA LEU A 2 6.31 -2.89 -18.13
C LEU A 2 6.66 -2.01 -16.93
N ILE A 3 5.70 -1.84 -16.02
CA ILE A 3 5.93 -1.11 -14.78
C ILE A 3 6.61 -2.04 -13.80
N ASP A 4 7.69 -1.57 -13.20
CA ASP A 4 8.45 -2.33 -12.21
C ASP A 4 7.59 -2.60 -10.97
N ALA A 5 7.46 -3.86 -10.58
CA ALA A 5 6.71 -4.25 -9.39
C ALA A 5 7.23 -3.54 -8.12
N ARG A 6 8.55 -3.33 -8.04
CA ARG A 6 9.15 -2.61 -6.92
C ARG A 6 8.66 -1.16 -6.83
N GLU A 7 8.46 -0.53 -7.98
CA GLU A 7 7.94 0.84 -8.05
C GLU A 7 6.47 0.88 -7.60
N ILE A 8 5.66 -0.08 -8.04
CA ILE A 8 4.27 -0.16 -7.59
C ILE A 8 4.19 -0.26 -6.07
N ARG A 9 5.01 -1.12 -5.47
CA ARG A 9 5.06 -1.30 -4.01
C ARG A 9 5.48 -0.01 -3.32
N GLY A 10 6.46 0.69 -3.86
CA GLY A 10 6.88 1.99 -3.33
C GLY A 10 5.79 3.05 -3.44
N ARG A 11 5.04 3.06 -4.55
CA ARG A 11 3.88 3.96 -4.70
C ARG A 11 2.80 3.67 -3.67
N ILE A 12 2.53 2.40 -3.39
CA ILE A 12 1.56 2.03 -2.35
C ILE A 12 1.98 2.61 -1.00
N LEU A 13 3.25 2.48 -0.63
CA LEU A 13 3.75 3.06 0.62
C LEU A 13 3.56 4.57 0.65
N LYS A 14 3.83 5.26 -0.45
CA LYS A 14 3.65 6.71 -0.54
C LYS A 14 2.20 7.13 -0.44
N ILE A 15 1.29 6.36 -1.04
CA ILE A 15 -0.16 6.61 -0.94
C ILE A 15 -0.58 6.51 0.54
N LEU A 16 -0.13 5.48 1.24
CA LEU A 16 -0.47 5.29 2.65
C LEU A 16 0.16 6.36 3.55
N ASN A 17 1.27 6.94 3.12
CA ASN A 17 1.94 8.00 3.87
C ASN A 17 1.21 9.35 3.80
N ILE A 18 0.30 9.53 2.85
CA ILE A 18 -0.49 10.76 2.73
C ILE A 18 -1.29 11.00 4.00
N ASP A 19 -1.88 9.93 4.55
CA ASP A 19 -2.54 9.99 5.85
C ASP A 19 -2.03 8.82 6.71
N TYR A 20 -0.87 9.02 7.27
CA TYR A 20 -0.18 7.98 8.05
C TYR A 20 -1.04 7.47 9.20
N THR A 21 -1.73 8.37 9.89
CA THR A 21 -2.51 8.04 11.09
C THR A 21 -3.73 7.18 10.78
N ASN A 22 -4.48 7.55 9.75
CA ASN A 22 -5.75 6.88 9.42
C ASN A 22 -5.59 5.78 8.37
N GLY A 23 -4.56 5.88 7.54
CA GLY A 23 -4.37 4.95 6.44
C GLY A 23 -5.37 5.15 5.31
N ALA A 24 -5.59 4.10 4.52
CA ALA A 24 -6.54 4.12 3.42
C ALA A 24 -7.10 2.72 3.23
N ASN A 25 -8.35 2.62 2.72
CA ASN A 25 -8.86 1.32 2.38
C ASN A 25 -8.18 0.79 1.10
N ASP A 26 -8.16 -0.52 0.96
CA ASP A 26 -7.47 -1.19 -0.15
C ASP A 26 -8.05 -0.81 -1.51
N ARG A 27 -9.35 -0.53 -1.58
CA ARG A 27 -10.00 -0.09 -2.81
C ARG A 27 -9.50 1.29 -3.22
N THR A 28 -9.36 2.21 -2.27
CA THR A 28 -8.82 3.55 -2.52
C THR A 28 -7.40 3.47 -3.05
N VAL A 29 -6.58 2.59 -2.49
CA VAL A 29 -5.21 2.36 -2.98
C VAL A 29 -5.24 1.93 -4.45
N GLY A 30 -6.09 0.97 -4.81
CA GLY A 30 -6.23 0.52 -6.19
C GLY A 30 -6.68 1.63 -7.14
N LEU A 31 -7.68 2.40 -6.73
CA LEU A 31 -8.18 3.53 -7.53
C LEU A 31 -7.09 4.59 -7.73
N THR A 32 -6.35 4.91 -6.67
CA THR A 32 -5.28 5.90 -6.75
C THR A 32 -4.17 5.45 -7.69
N LEU A 33 -3.77 4.17 -7.63
CA LEU A 33 -2.78 3.62 -8.55
C LEU A 33 -3.24 3.77 -10.01
N ASN A 34 -4.50 3.46 -10.30
CA ASN A 34 -5.03 3.58 -11.65
C ASN A 34 -5.15 5.04 -12.09
N ASP A 35 -5.48 5.95 -11.17
CA ASP A 35 -5.55 7.39 -11.47
C ASP A 35 -4.21 7.96 -11.89
N ILE A 36 -3.12 7.42 -11.36
CA ILE A 36 -1.76 7.83 -11.74
C ILE A 36 -1.18 6.92 -12.83
N HIS A 37 -2.06 6.20 -13.54
CA HIS A 37 -1.73 5.39 -14.71
C HIS A 37 -0.88 4.14 -14.44
N TYR A 38 -0.89 3.64 -13.22
CA TYR A 38 -0.33 2.33 -12.91
C TYR A 38 -1.42 1.28 -13.06
N SER A 39 -1.68 0.85 -14.27
CA SER A 39 -2.75 -0.11 -14.59
C SER A 39 -2.57 -1.43 -13.86
N VAL A 40 -3.11 -1.52 -12.66
CA VAL A 40 -2.94 -2.65 -11.76
C VAL A 40 -4.30 -3.31 -11.54
N SER A 41 -4.38 -4.62 -11.77
CA SER A 41 -5.59 -5.38 -11.46
C SER A 41 -5.76 -5.52 -9.94
N SER A 42 -6.97 -5.86 -9.52
CA SER A 42 -7.25 -6.10 -8.09
C SER A 42 -6.35 -7.21 -7.53
N ALA A 43 -6.17 -8.28 -8.29
CA ALA A 43 -5.31 -9.40 -7.87
C ALA A 43 -3.85 -8.99 -7.73
N GLU A 44 -3.34 -8.20 -8.68
CA GLU A 44 -1.97 -7.68 -8.61
C GLU A 44 -1.79 -6.74 -7.42
N LYS A 45 -2.74 -5.84 -7.21
CA LYS A 45 -2.74 -4.94 -6.06
C LYS A 45 -2.68 -5.72 -4.76
N ASP A 46 -3.53 -6.72 -4.62
CA ASP A 46 -3.59 -7.54 -3.39
C ASP A 46 -2.26 -8.28 -3.15
N ALA A 47 -1.63 -8.78 -4.21
CA ALA A 47 -0.34 -9.45 -4.10
C ALA A 47 0.76 -8.48 -3.64
N HIS A 48 0.77 -7.26 -4.15
CA HIS A 48 1.74 -6.24 -3.74
C HIS A 48 1.52 -5.80 -2.28
N ILE A 49 0.27 -5.65 -1.89
CA ILE A 49 -0.08 -5.32 -0.50
C ILE A 49 0.39 -6.43 0.44
N GLN A 50 0.13 -7.67 0.09
CA GLN A 50 0.57 -8.81 0.91
C GLN A 50 2.09 -8.87 1.04
N PHE A 51 2.81 -8.58 -0.04
CA PHE A 51 4.26 -8.50 -0.01
C PHE A 51 4.74 -7.47 1.02
N LEU A 52 4.10 -6.30 1.04
CA LEU A 52 4.44 -5.23 1.98
C LEU A 52 4.08 -5.59 3.42
N ILE A 53 2.98 -6.31 3.62
CA ILE A 53 2.60 -6.83 4.95
C ILE A 53 3.65 -7.82 5.43
N ASP A 54 4.09 -8.72 4.58
CA ASP A 54 5.09 -9.74 4.93
C ASP A 54 6.43 -9.11 5.29
N LEU A 55 6.78 -7.97 4.70
CA LEU A 55 7.97 -7.21 5.06
C LEU A 55 7.82 -6.44 6.38
N GLY A 56 6.61 -6.34 6.90
CA GLY A 56 6.34 -5.55 8.09
C GLY A 56 6.22 -4.06 7.84
N TYR A 57 6.03 -3.61 6.60
CA TYR A 57 5.89 -2.19 6.27
C TYR A 57 4.46 -1.70 6.34
N VAL A 58 3.50 -2.60 6.18
CA VAL A 58 2.07 -2.31 6.14
C VAL A 58 1.34 -3.25 7.08
N GLN A 59 0.32 -2.72 7.75
CA GLN A 59 -0.62 -3.54 8.52
C GLN A 59 -2.01 -3.35 7.95
N ALA A 60 -2.81 -4.40 8.02
CA ALA A 60 -4.18 -4.39 7.50
C ALA A 60 -5.16 -4.70 8.63
N GLU A 61 -6.25 -3.95 8.66
CA GLU A 61 -7.34 -4.17 9.59
C GLU A 61 -8.63 -4.36 8.80
N GLN A 62 -9.35 -5.42 9.08
CA GLN A 62 -10.64 -5.67 8.43
C GLN A 62 -11.76 -5.05 9.25
N ILE A 63 -12.54 -4.20 8.61
CA ILE A 63 -13.69 -3.54 9.21
C ILE A 63 -14.95 -4.13 8.61
N GLN A 64 -15.82 -4.65 9.47
CA GLN A 64 -17.12 -5.20 9.06
C GLN A 64 -18.23 -4.48 9.80
N ASN A 65 -19.26 -4.10 9.05
CA ASN A 65 -20.50 -3.55 9.62
C ASN A 65 -21.67 -4.18 8.88
N GLU A 66 -22.28 -5.17 9.51
CA GLU A 66 -23.38 -5.93 8.90
C GLU A 66 -24.59 -5.07 8.60
N LYS A 67 -24.89 -4.08 9.46
CA LYS A 67 -26.03 -3.19 9.27
C LYS A 67 -25.89 -2.32 8.03
N MET A 68 -24.68 -1.96 7.68
CA MET A 68 -24.37 -1.16 6.50
C MET A 68 -23.96 -2.00 5.30
N GLY A 69 -23.82 -3.31 5.48
CA GLY A 69 -23.29 -4.18 4.45
C GLY A 69 -21.84 -3.90 4.11
N LEU A 70 -21.07 -3.32 5.04
CA LEU A 70 -19.69 -2.96 4.81
C LEU A 70 -18.73 -4.08 5.18
N CYS A 71 -17.84 -4.38 4.28
CA CYS A 71 -16.67 -5.22 4.53
C CYS A 71 -15.50 -4.57 3.80
N MET A 72 -14.59 -3.93 4.55
CA MET A 72 -13.46 -3.25 3.97
C MET A 72 -12.18 -3.55 4.74
N LYS A 73 -11.07 -3.42 4.05
CA LYS A 73 -9.75 -3.58 4.62
C LYS A 73 -9.08 -2.22 4.66
N VAL A 74 -8.66 -1.78 5.84
CA VAL A 74 -7.94 -0.52 6.02
C VAL A 74 -6.46 -0.85 6.17
N LEU A 75 -5.64 -0.18 5.36
CA LEU A 75 -4.20 -0.36 5.33
C LEU A 75 -3.53 0.85 5.96
N LYS A 76 -2.53 0.59 6.80
CA LYS A 76 -1.73 1.64 7.43
C LYS A 76 -0.26 1.27 7.33
N LEU A 77 0.60 2.28 7.27
CA LEU A 77 2.03 2.06 7.44
C LEU A 77 2.30 1.67 8.89
N THR A 78 3.22 0.73 9.08
CA THR A 78 3.83 0.50 10.38
C THR A 78 4.89 1.58 10.64
N PRO A 79 5.38 1.74 11.87
CA PRO A 79 6.53 2.63 12.11
C PRO A 79 7.73 2.29 11.23
N LYS A 80 7.97 1.01 10.96
CA LYS A 80 9.02 0.57 10.05
C LYS A 80 8.77 1.05 8.63
N GLY A 81 7.55 0.88 8.13
CA GLY A 81 7.18 1.36 6.79
C GLY A 81 7.31 2.87 6.68
N LYS A 82 6.91 3.60 7.70
CA LYS A 82 7.06 5.06 7.77
C LYS A 82 8.53 5.46 7.65
N ASN A 83 9.42 4.80 8.39
CA ASN A 83 10.85 5.09 8.35
C ASN A 83 11.44 4.83 6.96
N VAL A 84 10.98 3.78 6.29
CA VAL A 84 11.43 3.46 4.92
C VAL A 84 10.99 4.55 3.95
N VAL A 85 9.74 4.99 4.00
CA VAL A 85 9.23 6.03 3.11
C VAL A 85 9.93 7.35 3.35
N ASP A 86 10.19 7.68 4.62
CA ASP A 86 10.84 8.95 5.00
C ASP A 86 12.36 8.94 4.79
N GLY A 87 12.93 7.78 4.46
CA GLY A 87 14.36 7.67 4.17
C GLY A 87 15.25 7.44 5.37
N TYR A 88 14.69 7.15 6.53
CA TYR A 88 15.46 6.87 7.75
C TYR A 88 15.94 5.42 7.82
N GLU A 89 15.37 4.56 7.02
CA GLU A 89 15.70 3.14 6.99
C GLU A 89 15.77 2.69 5.52
N PRO A 90 16.76 1.86 5.14
CA PRO A 90 16.86 1.40 3.76
C PRO A 90 15.69 0.49 3.41
N ALA A 91 15.17 0.66 2.21
CA ALA A 91 14.09 -0.18 1.71
C ALA A 91 14.61 -1.58 1.36
N ASP A 92 13.73 -2.59 1.54
CA ASP A 92 13.98 -3.93 1.01
C ASP A 92 14.23 -3.85 -0.50
N PRO A 93 15.12 -4.71 -1.06
CA PRO A 93 15.38 -4.72 -2.51
C PRO A 93 14.13 -4.88 -3.37
N GLY A 94 13.07 -5.46 -2.83
CA GLY A 94 11.78 -5.61 -3.52
C GLY A 94 10.90 -4.37 -3.53
N VAL A 95 11.36 -3.26 -2.94
CA VAL A 95 10.57 -2.02 -2.83
C VAL A 95 11.44 -0.83 -3.26
N LYS A 96 10.89 0.00 -4.14
CA LYS A 96 11.59 1.17 -4.66
C LYS A 96 10.85 2.43 -4.22
N VAL A 97 11.47 3.22 -3.33
CA VAL A 97 10.86 4.45 -2.80
C VAL A 97 11.46 5.72 -3.37
N LYS A 98 12.54 5.59 -4.14
CA LYS A 98 13.19 6.70 -4.83
C LYS A 98 13.27 6.39 -6.32
N TRP A 99 12.90 7.35 -7.14
CA TRP A 99 13.01 7.25 -8.59
C TRP A 99 13.05 8.62 -9.24
#